data_ef25375198153fa0007d638572ee0278
#
_entry.id   ef25375198153fa0007d638572ee0278
#
_cell.length_a   1.000
_cell.length_b   1.000
_cell.length_c   1.000
_cell.angle_alpha   90.00
_cell.angle_beta   90.00
_cell.angle_gamma   90.00
#
_symmetry.space_group_name_H-M   'P 1'
#
loop_
_entity.id
_entity.type
_entity.pdbx_description
1 polymer ?
#
loop_
_entity_poly.entity_id
_entity_poly.type
_entity_poly.pdbx_seq_one_letter_code
_entity_poly.pdbx_strand_id
1 'polypeptide(L)'
;YARSLDKVFQLLPQPQSVEVFPGKGIMHTDLKFVSTAPGTPVPILGALTDVLPRAGRGGKGLYLQLSGQNVPDSPEGYVLVVNDKGVIVTARTEAGLFYGCQTLEQLLEDSRDFGREIPQMKITDYPAIAYRAVHLDTKHHLDRMEYYYRMVDRLARYKVNAVIWELEDKLRFTRRPEIGAPNAISKQEMQA
;
A
#
# COMPACT_ATOMS: atom_id res chain seq x y z
N TYR A 1 7.47 14.84 -25.57
CA TYR A 1 6.92 13.48 -25.69
C TYR A 1 7.03 12.83 -24.31
N ALA A 2 5.88 12.60 -23.65
CA ALA A 2 5.85 11.78 -22.46
C ALA A 2 6.30 10.36 -22.84
N ARG A 3 7.31 9.84 -22.18
CA ARG A 3 7.73 8.44 -22.32
C ARG A 3 6.73 7.57 -21.61
N SER A 4 6.32 6.46 -22.19
CA SER A 4 5.55 5.45 -21.47
C SER A 4 6.43 4.80 -20.41
N LEU A 5 5.83 4.42 -19.28
CA LEU A 5 6.49 3.61 -18.27
C LEU A 5 6.98 2.29 -18.91
N ASP A 6 8.17 1.84 -18.55
CA ASP A 6 8.70 0.57 -19.02
C ASP A 6 7.74 -0.56 -18.58
N LYS A 7 7.50 -1.52 -19.48
CA LYS A 7 6.57 -2.63 -19.25
C LYS A 7 6.92 -3.53 -18.07
N VAL A 8 8.13 -3.45 -17.56
CA VAL A 8 8.54 -4.17 -16.34
C VAL A 8 7.85 -3.63 -15.09
N PHE A 9 7.46 -2.36 -15.09
CA PHE A 9 6.74 -1.72 -13.98
C PHE A 9 5.23 -1.90 -14.17
N GLN A 10 4.67 -2.88 -13.45
CA GLN A 10 3.26 -3.26 -13.55
C GLN A 10 2.49 -2.78 -12.32
N LEU A 11 2.02 -1.54 -12.36
CA LEU A 11 1.23 -0.97 -11.28
C LEU A 11 -0.22 -1.46 -11.31
N LEU A 12 -0.68 -2.05 -10.23
CA LEU A 12 -2.06 -2.53 -10.05
C LEU A 12 -2.64 -2.01 -8.72
N PRO A 13 -3.81 -1.35 -8.75
CA PRO A 13 -4.51 -0.84 -9.91
C PRO A 13 -3.67 0.16 -10.71
N GLN A 14 -3.98 0.30 -12.00
CA GLN A 14 -3.32 1.29 -12.84
C GLN A 14 -3.63 2.69 -12.32
N PRO A 15 -2.63 3.54 -12.06
CA PRO A 15 -2.85 4.92 -11.61
C PRO A 15 -3.57 5.77 -12.65
N GLN A 16 -4.26 6.82 -12.19
CA GLN A 16 -4.99 7.75 -13.06
C GLN A 16 -4.06 8.46 -14.06
N SER A 17 -2.84 8.80 -13.64
CA SER A 17 -1.85 9.45 -14.50
C SER A 17 -0.43 9.03 -14.12
N VAL A 18 0.39 8.73 -15.14
CA VAL A 18 1.82 8.48 -15.01
C VAL A 18 2.56 9.33 -16.05
N GLU A 19 3.38 10.25 -15.58
CA GLU A 19 4.21 11.12 -16.40
C GLU A 19 5.68 10.73 -16.21
N VAL A 20 6.35 10.24 -17.25
CA VAL A 20 7.76 9.84 -17.21
C VAL A 20 8.64 10.94 -17.79
N PHE A 21 9.67 11.33 -17.05
CA PHE A 21 10.60 12.38 -17.42
C PHE A 21 11.96 11.82 -17.88
N PRO A 22 12.69 12.56 -18.73
CA PRO A 22 14.06 12.20 -19.06
C PRO A 22 14.99 12.39 -17.87
N GLY A 23 16.00 11.55 -17.75
CA GLY A 23 16.99 11.62 -16.69
C GLY A 23 17.36 10.24 -16.16
N LYS A 24 18.38 10.20 -15.28
CA LYS A 24 18.78 8.99 -14.59
C LYS A 24 17.74 8.64 -13.53
N GLY A 25 17.28 7.40 -13.52
CA GLY A 25 16.37 6.88 -12.52
C GLY A 25 17.06 6.58 -11.17
N ILE A 26 16.37 5.86 -10.33
CA ILE A 26 16.86 5.38 -9.04
C ILE A 26 16.70 3.87 -8.94
N MET A 27 17.66 3.19 -8.33
CA MET A 27 17.54 1.78 -7.96
C MET A 27 16.82 1.67 -6.60
N HIS A 28 16.10 0.58 -6.38
CA HIS A 28 15.50 0.28 -5.07
C HIS A 28 16.54 0.37 -3.92
N THR A 29 17.81 0.01 -4.17
CA THR A 29 18.91 0.07 -3.20
C THR A 29 19.42 1.48 -2.89
N ASP A 30 19.06 2.47 -3.71
CA ASP A 30 19.51 3.86 -3.52
C ASP A 30 18.73 4.58 -2.43
N LEU A 31 17.51 4.12 -2.14
CA LEU A 31 16.63 4.77 -1.18
C LEU A 31 17.00 4.43 0.26
N LYS A 32 16.96 5.43 1.12
CA LYS A 32 16.92 5.29 2.56
C LYS A 32 15.71 6.07 3.09
N PHE A 33 15.13 5.58 4.15
CA PHE A 33 14.10 6.34 4.84
C PHE A 33 14.71 7.57 5.50
N VAL A 34 14.18 8.76 5.24
CA VAL A 34 14.76 10.02 5.71
C VAL A 34 13.79 10.84 6.56
N SER A 35 12.53 10.93 6.19
CA SER A 35 11.57 11.77 6.91
C SER A 35 10.13 11.41 6.65
N THR A 36 9.36 11.35 7.73
CA THR A 36 7.90 11.46 7.70
C THR A 36 7.51 12.87 8.10
N ALA A 37 6.38 13.34 7.61
CA ALA A 37 5.71 14.50 8.21
C ALA A 37 5.48 14.23 9.71
N PRO A 38 5.62 15.24 10.59
CA PRO A 38 5.28 15.09 11.99
C PRO A 38 3.87 14.50 12.15
N GLY A 39 3.75 13.42 12.91
CA GLY A 39 2.48 12.74 13.14
C GLY A 39 2.10 11.65 12.11
N THR A 40 2.95 11.33 11.14
CA THR A 40 2.70 10.20 10.24
C THR A 40 2.74 8.89 11.02
N PRO A 41 1.65 8.09 11.01
CA PRO A 41 1.62 6.82 11.73
C PRO A 41 2.64 5.81 11.20
N VAL A 42 3.30 5.11 12.10
CA VAL A 42 4.25 4.03 11.79
C VAL A 42 3.66 2.94 10.88
N PRO A 43 2.36 2.56 11.00
CA PRO A 43 1.76 1.54 10.12
C PRO A 43 1.81 1.87 8.62
N ILE A 44 1.85 3.15 8.24
CA ILE A 44 1.97 3.55 6.82
C ILE A 44 3.27 3.03 6.19
N LEU A 45 4.28 2.81 7.01
CA LEU A 45 5.60 2.32 6.60
C LEU A 45 5.67 0.79 6.50
N GLY A 46 4.69 0.09 7.06
CA GLY A 46 4.68 -1.38 7.09
C GLY A 46 4.85 -2.00 5.70
N ALA A 47 4.15 -1.45 4.71
CA ALA A 47 4.26 -1.88 3.31
C ALA A 47 5.67 -1.76 2.74
N LEU A 48 6.47 -0.81 3.21
CA LEU A 48 7.80 -0.53 2.66
C LEU A 48 8.93 -1.24 3.40
N THR A 49 8.67 -1.85 4.57
CA THR A 49 9.71 -2.45 5.42
C THR A 49 10.47 -3.58 4.75
N ASP A 50 9.82 -4.35 3.89
CA ASP A 50 10.40 -5.52 3.24
C ASP A 50 11.17 -5.17 1.95
N VAL A 51 10.90 -4.02 1.37
CA VAL A 51 11.49 -3.58 0.10
C VAL A 51 12.49 -2.45 0.25
N LEU A 52 12.46 -1.70 1.35
CA LEU A 52 13.48 -0.71 1.65
C LEU A 52 14.73 -1.37 2.24
N PRO A 53 15.94 -0.99 1.78
CA PRO A 53 17.17 -1.48 2.38
C PRO A 53 17.22 -1.14 3.87
N ARG A 54 17.47 -2.13 4.71
CA ARG A 54 17.71 -1.91 6.14
C ARG A 54 18.89 -0.95 6.30
N ALA A 55 18.63 0.26 6.82
CA ALA A 55 19.62 1.28 7.19
C ALA A 55 20.88 1.28 6.28
N GLY A 56 20.66 1.39 4.98
CA GLY A 56 21.73 1.30 3.99
C GLY A 56 22.50 2.61 3.85
N ARG A 57 23.69 2.52 3.26
CA ARG A 57 24.51 3.66 2.86
C ARG A 57 23.94 4.41 1.64
N GLY A 58 22.66 4.21 1.31
CA GLY A 58 21.99 4.87 0.20
C GLY A 58 21.97 6.38 0.37
N GLY A 59 22.16 7.12 -0.72
CA GLY A 59 22.24 8.57 -0.74
C GLY A 59 20.92 9.29 -0.97
N LYS A 60 19.84 8.59 -1.37
CA LYS A 60 18.58 9.20 -1.82
C LYS A 60 17.47 9.10 -0.77
N GLY A 61 16.70 10.16 -0.63
CA GLY A 61 15.67 10.26 0.42
C GLY A 61 14.32 9.70 0.00
N LEU A 62 13.56 9.19 0.98
CA LEU A 62 12.13 9.00 0.89
C LEU A 62 11.45 9.99 1.83
N TYR A 63 10.54 10.79 1.28
CA TYR A 63 9.81 11.82 2.01
C TYR A 63 8.31 11.57 1.92
N LEU A 64 7.65 11.45 3.07
CA LEU A 64 6.21 11.35 3.18
C LEU A 64 5.65 12.66 3.71
N GLN A 65 4.74 13.29 2.97
CA GLN A 65 4.24 14.62 3.27
C GLN A 65 2.71 14.66 3.29
N LEU A 66 2.14 15.20 4.37
CA LEU A 66 0.73 15.56 4.42
C LEU A 66 0.57 17.01 3.95
N SER A 67 -0.11 17.19 2.80
CA SER A 67 -0.40 18.52 2.23
C SER A 67 -1.65 18.46 1.36
N GLY A 68 -2.46 19.49 1.42
CA GLY A 68 -3.61 19.68 0.53
C GLY A 68 -3.26 20.35 -0.81
N GLN A 69 -2.00 20.76 -1.02
CA GLN A 69 -1.58 21.47 -2.23
C GLN A 69 -1.13 20.50 -3.33
N ASN A 70 -1.60 20.72 -4.55
CA ASN A 70 -1.20 19.98 -5.75
C ASN A 70 -1.43 18.46 -5.66
N VAL A 71 -2.37 18.02 -4.86
CA VAL A 71 -2.81 16.63 -4.73
C VAL A 71 -4.29 16.52 -5.11
N PRO A 72 -4.75 15.33 -5.56
CA PRO A 72 -6.17 15.12 -5.87
C PRO A 72 -7.10 15.47 -4.70
N ASP A 73 -8.29 15.99 -5.02
CA ASP A 73 -9.33 16.26 -4.02
C ASP A 73 -10.08 14.96 -3.66
N SER A 74 -9.33 14.04 -3.07
CA SER A 74 -9.81 12.74 -2.60
C SER A 74 -9.08 12.40 -1.31
N PRO A 75 -9.75 11.86 -0.30
CA PRO A 75 -9.09 11.42 0.93
C PRO A 75 -8.08 10.30 0.71
N GLU A 76 -8.22 9.53 -0.35
CA GLU A 76 -7.29 8.46 -0.73
C GLU A 76 -6.35 8.87 -1.88
N GLY A 77 -6.44 10.14 -2.33
CA GLY A 77 -5.62 10.67 -3.41
C GLY A 77 -4.19 10.99 -2.96
N TYR A 78 -3.24 10.78 -3.87
CA TYR A 78 -1.83 11.08 -3.65
C TYR A 78 -1.11 11.50 -4.93
N VAL A 79 0.04 12.12 -4.73
CA VAL A 79 1.05 12.36 -5.76
C VAL A 79 2.36 11.71 -5.32
N LEU A 80 2.95 10.89 -6.17
CA LEU A 80 4.24 10.27 -5.99
C LEU A 80 5.20 10.80 -7.05
N VAL A 81 6.32 11.36 -6.60
CA VAL A 81 7.36 11.90 -7.49
C VAL A 81 8.67 11.16 -7.26
N VAL A 82 9.23 10.62 -8.34
CA VAL A 82 10.57 10.04 -8.38
C VAL A 82 11.50 11.02 -9.11
N ASN A 83 12.58 11.41 -8.49
CA ASN A 83 13.61 12.25 -9.10
C ASN A 83 15.03 11.78 -8.72
N ASP A 84 16.05 12.49 -9.15
CA ASP A 84 17.46 12.16 -8.88
C ASP A 84 17.85 12.24 -7.39
N LYS A 85 17.06 12.89 -6.56
CA LYS A 85 17.26 13.03 -5.11
C LYS A 85 16.55 11.98 -4.28
N GLY A 86 15.55 11.29 -4.88
CA GLY A 86 14.78 10.25 -4.20
C GLY A 86 13.30 10.23 -4.57
N VAL A 87 12.47 9.89 -3.60
CA VAL A 87 11.01 9.77 -3.76
C VAL A 87 10.29 10.67 -2.77
N ILE A 88 9.25 11.34 -3.25
CA ILE A 88 8.35 12.14 -2.42
C ILE A 88 6.93 11.60 -2.64
N VAL A 89 6.25 11.23 -1.58
CA VAL A 89 4.82 10.91 -1.58
C VAL A 89 4.09 12.00 -0.82
N THR A 90 3.14 12.64 -1.50
CA THR A 90 2.32 13.73 -0.91
C THR A 90 0.85 13.37 -1.01
N ALA A 91 0.12 13.54 0.09
CA ALA A 91 -1.32 13.31 0.15
C ALA A 91 -2.00 14.25 1.15
N ARG A 92 -3.34 14.39 1.06
CA ARG A 92 -4.12 15.17 2.04
C ARG A 92 -4.27 14.47 3.36
N THR A 93 -4.34 13.15 3.33
CA THR A 93 -4.66 12.29 4.47
C THR A 93 -3.65 11.15 4.59
N GLU A 94 -3.68 10.50 5.74
CA GLU A 94 -2.90 9.28 6.00
C GLU A 94 -3.29 8.14 5.06
N ALA A 95 -4.57 8.01 4.71
CA ALA A 95 -5.03 7.00 3.75
C ALA A 95 -4.40 7.22 2.36
N GLY A 96 -4.34 8.46 1.89
CA GLY A 96 -3.65 8.79 0.64
C GLY A 96 -2.15 8.49 0.70
N LEU A 97 -1.47 8.79 1.80
CA LEU A 97 -0.06 8.41 1.99
C LEU A 97 0.12 6.89 1.96
N PHE A 98 -0.76 6.15 2.64
CA PHE A 98 -0.75 4.68 2.65
C PHE A 98 -0.83 4.12 1.23
N TYR A 99 -1.80 4.57 0.42
CA TYR A 99 -1.93 4.09 -0.97
C TYR A 99 -0.80 4.56 -1.88
N GLY A 100 -0.21 5.71 -1.62
CA GLY A 100 1.02 6.13 -2.29
C GLY A 100 2.20 5.22 -1.95
N CYS A 101 2.31 4.76 -0.70
CA CYS A 101 3.31 3.78 -0.28
C CYS A 101 3.08 2.40 -0.92
N GLN A 102 1.82 1.95 -1.07
CA GLN A 102 1.51 0.71 -1.79
C GLN A 102 1.97 0.76 -3.26
N THR A 103 1.82 1.90 -3.91
CA THR A 103 2.32 2.09 -5.28
C THR A 103 3.85 2.13 -5.32
N LEU A 104 4.49 2.78 -4.35
CA LEU A 104 5.95 2.79 -4.24
C LEU A 104 6.51 1.39 -3.99
N GLU A 105 5.87 0.59 -3.14
CA GLU A 105 6.23 -0.81 -2.90
C GLU A 105 6.30 -1.60 -4.21
N GLN A 106 5.27 -1.51 -5.05
CA GLN A 106 5.25 -2.19 -6.36
C GLN A 106 6.42 -1.74 -7.25
N LEU A 107 6.70 -0.43 -7.32
CA LEU A 107 7.84 0.09 -8.07
C LEU A 107 9.18 -0.43 -7.55
N LEU A 108 9.36 -0.51 -6.24
CA LEU A 108 10.58 -0.99 -5.61
C LEU A 108 10.78 -2.50 -5.82
N GLU A 109 9.70 -3.28 -5.74
CA GLU A 109 9.73 -4.71 -6.02
C GLU A 109 10.10 -4.97 -7.48
N ASP A 110 9.45 -4.31 -8.43
CA ASP A 110 9.77 -4.45 -9.84
C ASP A 110 11.22 -4.03 -10.12
N SER A 111 11.68 -2.94 -9.50
CA SER A 111 13.09 -2.52 -9.60
C SER A 111 14.06 -3.59 -9.10
N ARG A 112 13.73 -4.24 -7.97
CA ARG A 112 14.51 -5.33 -7.38
C ARG A 112 14.51 -6.55 -8.28
N ASP A 113 13.34 -6.99 -8.68
CA ASP A 113 13.14 -8.29 -9.33
C ASP A 113 13.64 -8.28 -10.78
N PHE A 114 13.58 -7.15 -11.45
CA PHE A 114 14.05 -6.99 -12.83
C PHE A 114 15.41 -6.26 -12.94
N GLY A 115 16.01 -5.81 -11.83
CA GLY A 115 17.27 -5.06 -11.85
C GLY A 115 17.20 -3.76 -12.66
N ARG A 116 16.06 -3.07 -12.64
CA ARG A 116 15.82 -1.87 -13.45
C ARG A 116 15.71 -0.63 -12.58
N GLU A 117 16.26 0.48 -13.06
CA GLU A 117 16.05 1.79 -12.44
C GLU A 117 14.59 2.21 -12.58
N ILE A 118 14.00 2.68 -11.48
CA ILE A 118 12.71 3.37 -11.49
C ILE A 118 12.95 4.72 -12.18
N PRO A 119 12.30 5.02 -13.31
CA PRO A 119 12.59 6.26 -14.03
C PRO A 119 12.13 7.50 -13.24
N GLN A 120 12.64 8.66 -13.57
CA GLN A 120 12.08 9.91 -13.07
C GLN A 120 10.63 10.01 -13.55
N MET A 121 9.70 10.17 -12.61
CA MET A 121 8.27 10.19 -12.94
C MET A 121 7.46 10.95 -11.91
N LYS A 122 6.25 11.30 -12.31
CA LYS A 122 5.18 11.75 -11.43
C LYS A 122 3.97 10.84 -11.64
N ILE A 123 3.48 10.27 -10.57
CA ILE A 123 2.23 9.54 -10.53
C ILE A 123 1.22 10.39 -9.78
N THR A 124 0.04 10.59 -10.38
CA THR A 124 -1.10 11.19 -9.71
C THR A 124 -2.22 10.17 -9.70
N ASP A 125 -2.71 9.82 -8.51
CA ASP A 125 -3.70 8.77 -8.39
C ASP A 125 -4.75 9.06 -7.33
N TYR A 126 -5.94 8.56 -7.57
CA TYR A 126 -7.09 8.58 -6.68
C TYR A 126 -8.10 7.52 -7.14
N PRO A 127 -8.93 6.97 -6.24
CA PRO A 127 -9.85 5.91 -6.61
C PRO A 127 -10.98 6.44 -7.50
N ALA A 128 -11.28 5.71 -8.58
CA ALA A 128 -12.48 5.95 -9.40
C ALA A 128 -13.76 5.48 -8.68
N ILE A 129 -13.63 4.50 -7.76
CA ILE A 129 -14.72 3.95 -6.96
C ILE A 129 -14.33 4.08 -5.49
N ALA A 130 -15.14 4.80 -4.71
CA ALA A 130 -14.84 5.08 -3.30
C ALA A 130 -14.89 3.83 -2.42
N TYR A 131 -15.81 2.90 -2.65
CA TYR A 131 -15.97 1.69 -1.86
C TYR A 131 -15.53 0.46 -2.66
N ARG A 132 -14.42 -0.14 -2.25
CA ARG A 132 -13.78 -1.29 -2.92
C ARG A 132 -13.68 -2.43 -1.92
N ALA A 133 -14.70 -3.26 -1.90
CA ALA A 133 -14.83 -4.34 -0.93
C ALA A 133 -14.61 -5.71 -1.54
N VAL A 134 -14.10 -6.61 -0.72
CA VAL A 134 -14.11 -8.05 -0.97
C VAL A 134 -15.05 -8.71 0.03
N HIS A 135 -15.92 -9.58 -0.44
CA HIS A 135 -16.75 -10.42 0.41
C HIS A 135 -16.01 -11.71 0.71
N LEU A 136 -15.84 -11.97 2.00
CA LEU A 136 -15.18 -13.16 2.52
C LEU A 136 -16.22 -14.02 3.24
N ASP A 137 -16.59 -15.13 2.64
CA ASP A 137 -17.51 -16.11 3.21
C ASP A 137 -16.71 -17.23 3.89
N THR A 138 -16.85 -17.35 5.22
CA THR A 138 -16.17 -18.37 6.02
C THR A 138 -17.12 -19.40 6.62
N LYS A 139 -18.41 -19.35 6.30
CA LYS A 139 -19.41 -20.25 6.91
C LYS A 139 -19.13 -21.73 6.65
N HIS A 140 -18.64 -22.07 5.48
CA HIS A 140 -18.34 -23.47 5.13
C HIS A 140 -16.87 -23.83 5.28
N HIS A 141 -16.01 -22.83 5.40
CA HIS A 141 -14.57 -23.02 5.40
C HIS A 141 -13.87 -21.95 6.24
N LEU A 142 -13.23 -22.36 7.31
CA LEU A 142 -12.45 -21.47 8.16
C LEU A 142 -10.96 -21.85 8.05
N ASP A 143 -10.18 -20.93 7.51
CA ASP A 143 -8.74 -21.04 7.42
C ASP A 143 -8.04 -20.66 8.73
N ARG A 144 -6.73 -20.82 8.77
CA ARG A 144 -5.89 -20.30 9.86
C ARG A 144 -5.82 -18.79 9.80
N MET A 145 -5.68 -18.13 10.95
CA MET A 145 -5.63 -16.66 11.04
C MET A 145 -4.51 -16.05 10.21
N GLU A 146 -3.36 -16.73 10.09
CA GLU A 146 -2.24 -16.26 9.25
C GLU A 146 -2.60 -16.14 7.77
N TYR A 147 -3.57 -16.91 7.28
CA TYR A 147 -4.10 -16.74 5.92
C TYR A 147 -4.84 -15.42 5.78
N TYR A 148 -5.69 -15.09 6.75
CA TYR A 148 -6.48 -13.84 6.73
C TYR A 148 -5.59 -12.61 6.86
N TYR A 149 -4.55 -12.64 7.69
CA TYR A 149 -3.58 -11.55 7.79
C TYR A 149 -2.89 -11.31 6.44
N ARG A 150 -2.33 -12.34 5.82
CA ARG A 150 -1.72 -12.22 4.49
C ARG A 150 -2.70 -11.78 3.41
N MET A 151 -3.97 -12.18 3.53
CA MET A 151 -5.02 -11.75 2.60
C MET A 151 -5.27 -10.24 2.75
N VAL A 152 -5.40 -9.74 3.96
CA VAL A 152 -5.61 -8.29 4.22
C VAL A 152 -4.44 -7.47 3.66
N ASP A 153 -3.20 -7.90 3.87
CA ASP A 153 -2.01 -7.24 3.31
C ASP A 153 -2.07 -7.20 1.77
N ARG A 154 -2.43 -8.31 1.13
CA ARG A 154 -2.58 -8.36 -0.32
C ARG A 154 -3.71 -7.49 -0.84
N LEU A 155 -4.85 -7.45 -0.13
CA LEU A 155 -5.97 -6.58 -0.48
C LEU A 155 -5.57 -5.11 -0.37
N ALA A 156 -4.85 -4.74 0.67
CA ALA A 156 -4.29 -3.39 0.85
C ALA A 156 -3.35 -3.00 -0.30
N ARG A 157 -2.48 -3.91 -0.74
CA ARG A 157 -1.59 -3.72 -1.90
C ARG A 157 -2.36 -3.37 -3.18
N TYR A 158 -3.53 -3.96 -3.38
CA TYR A 158 -4.43 -3.65 -4.50
C TYR A 158 -5.43 -2.54 -4.20
N LYS A 159 -5.21 -1.80 -3.12
CA LYS A 159 -6.03 -0.64 -2.71
C LYS A 159 -7.49 -0.97 -2.42
N VAL A 160 -7.78 -2.20 -2.04
CA VAL A 160 -9.07 -2.58 -1.46
C VAL A 160 -9.18 -1.92 -0.08
N ASN A 161 -10.33 -1.31 0.22
CA ASN A 161 -10.50 -0.53 1.44
C ASN A 161 -11.58 -1.07 2.39
N ALA A 162 -12.17 -2.20 2.06
CA ALA A 162 -13.15 -2.85 2.93
C ALA A 162 -13.16 -4.37 2.75
N VAL A 163 -13.48 -5.07 3.83
CA VAL A 163 -13.78 -6.50 3.81
C VAL A 163 -15.17 -6.68 4.43
N ILE A 164 -16.06 -7.33 3.70
CA ILE A 164 -17.33 -7.80 4.23
C ILE A 164 -17.12 -9.26 4.64
N TRP A 165 -17.08 -9.52 5.93
CA TRP A 165 -16.78 -10.85 6.44
C TRP A 165 -18.05 -11.54 6.93
N GLU A 166 -18.48 -12.58 6.24
CA GLU A 166 -19.59 -13.45 6.61
C GLU A 166 -19.06 -14.58 7.51
N LEU A 167 -19.35 -14.49 8.80
CA LEU A 167 -18.77 -15.37 9.82
C LEU A 167 -19.73 -16.46 10.30
N GLU A 168 -21.04 -16.19 10.35
CA GLU A 168 -22.06 -17.08 10.90
C GLU A 168 -21.63 -17.72 12.24
N ASP A 169 -21.56 -19.05 12.30
CA ASP A 169 -21.13 -19.81 13.48
C ASP A 169 -19.60 -19.81 13.70
N LYS A 170 -18.84 -19.20 12.82
CA LYS A 170 -17.36 -19.12 12.92
C LYS A 170 -16.86 -17.99 13.82
N LEU A 171 -17.77 -17.22 14.44
CA LEU A 171 -17.46 -16.25 15.46
C LEU A 171 -17.95 -16.75 16.82
N ARG A 172 -17.08 -16.70 17.84
CA ARG A 172 -17.46 -17.08 19.21
C ARG A 172 -18.18 -15.94 19.92
N PHE A 173 -19.50 -16.11 20.09
CA PHE A 173 -20.34 -15.14 20.77
C PHE A 173 -20.21 -15.30 22.29
N THR A 174 -19.82 -14.24 23.00
CA THR A 174 -19.63 -14.28 24.46
C THR A 174 -20.93 -14.52 25.21
N ARG A 175 -22.05 -13.97 24.71
CA ARG A 175 -23.37 -14.09 25.36
C ARG A 175 -24.15 -15.34 24.96
N ARG A 176 -23.75 -15.98 23.86
CA ARG A 176 -24.41 -17.15 23.27
C ARG A 176 -23.36 -18.10 22.72
N PRO A 177 -22.55 -18.70 23.60
CA PRO A 177 -21.44 -19.55 23.16
C PRO A 177 -21.91 -20.81 22.42
N GLU A 178 -23.16 -21.21 22.62
CA GLU A 178 -23.78 -22.35 21.95
C GLU A 178 -23.98 -22.15 20.43
N ILE A 179 -23.95 -20.90 19.94
CA ILE A 179 -24.08 -20.60 18.51
C ILE A 179 -22.75 -20.85 17.78
N GLY A 180 -21.62 -20.66 18.45
CA GLY A 180 -20.31 -20.78 17.84
C GLY A 180 -19.90 -22.23 17.60
N ALA A 181 -19.31 -22.50 16.41
CA ALA A 181 -18.67 -23.77 16.13
C ALA A 181 -17.48 -24.03 17.09
N PRO A 182 -17.08 -25.30 17.31
CA PRO A 182 -15.95 -25.60 18.21
C PRO A 182 -14.63 -24.89 17.85
N ASN A 183 -14.43 -24.63 16.56
CA ASN A 183 -13.27 -23.94 16.00
C ASN A 183 -13.52 -22.46 15.69
N ALA A 184 -14.60 -21.86 16.25
CA ALA A 184 -14.94 -20.46 15.99
C ALA A 184 -13.85 -19.50 16.47
N ILE A 185 -13.61 -18.47 15.68
CA ILE A 185 -12.68 -17.37 15.97
C ILE A 185 -13.14 -16.64 17.24
N SER A 186 -12.24 -16.44 18.17
CA SER A 186 -12.51 -15.64 19.37
C SER A 186 -12.54 -14.15 19.04
N LYS A 187 -13.17 -13.37 19.91
CA LYS A 187 -13.16 -11.92 19.82
C LYS A 187 -11.72 -11.33 19.84
N GLN A 188 -10.82 -11.95 20.57
CA GLN A 188 -9.42 -11.51 20.67
C GLN A 188 -8.67 -11.73 19.37
N GLU A 189 -8.87 -12.89 18.72
CA GLU A 189 -8.29 -13.18 17.40
C GLU A 189 -8.81 -12.23 16.30
N MET A 190 -10.07 -11.81 16.41
CA MET A 190 -10.66 -10.83 15.48
C MET A 190 -10.15 -9.39 15.71
N GLN A 191 -9.55 -9.10 16.86
CA GLN A 191 -9.07 -7.77 17.21
C GLN A 191 -7.55 -7.61 17.01
N ALA A 192 -6.84 -8.71 16.74
CA ALA A 192 -5.41 -8.74 16.47
C ALA A 192 -5.08 -8.26 15.06
#